data_4163f07caead3b8b66f3f80abcac1cb5
#
_entry.id   4163f07caead3b8b66f3f80abcac1cb5
#
_cell.length_a   1.000
_cell.length_b   1.000
_cell.length_c   1.000
_cell.angle_alpha   90.00
_cell.angle_beta   90.00
_cell.angle_gamma   90.00
#
_symmetry.space_group_name_H-M   'P 1'
#
loop_
_entity.id
_entity.type
_entity.pdbx_description
1 polymer ?
#
loop_
_entity_poly.entity_id
_entity_poly.type
_entity_poly.pdbx_seq_one_letter_code
_entity_poly.pdbx_strand_id
1 'polypeptide(L)'
;MGPILRYREWRGALKARTVTREDVFSGFELFVVGLCFKVLLADQLAPLWASLERIGYEYLSMPLAWLGAVSYSLQLYFDFSGYSLMAMGLGQMLALPVPRNFDLPYTARSVREFYRRWHITLGTWFRDYLYIPLGGSRRGKARTVLALAAVSYTHLTLPTK
;
A
#
# COMPACT_ATOMS: atom_id res chain seq x y z
N MET A 1 -3.30 -8.06 3.31
CA MET A 1 -2.77 -6.89 2.58
C MET A 1 -1.26 -6.94 2.70
N GLY A 2 -0.47 -6.67 1.64
CA GLY A 2 0.99 -6.67 1.75
C GLY A 2 1.66 -6.55 0.40
N PRO A 3 3.02 -6.46 0.36
CA PRO A 3 3.76 -6.49 -0.89
C PRO A 3 3.48 -7.78 -1.66
N ILE A 4 3.09 -7.65 -2.93
CA ILE A 4 2.83 -8.81 -3.79
C ILE A 4 4.13 -9.22 -4.46
N LEU A 5 4.57 -10.42 -4.15
CA LEU A 5 5.79 -11.02 -4.67
C LEU A 5 5.48 -11.91 -5.87
N ARG A 6 6.32 -11.85 -6.89
CA ARG A 6 6.20 -12.74 -8.04
C ARG A 6 7.01 -14.02 -7.80
N TYR A 7 6.43 -15.16 -8.08
CA TYR A 7 7.08 -16.46 -7.93
C TYR A 7 8.47 -16.53 -8.61
N ARG A 8 8.62 -15.89 -9.79
CA ARG A 8 9.87 -15.86 -10.53
C ARG A 8 11.00 -15.19 -9.74
N GLU A 9 10.71 -14.09 -9.05
CA GLU A 9 11.67 -13.33 -8.24
C GLU A 9 12.04 -14.11 -6.98
N TRP A 10 11.06 -14.73 -6.34
CA TRP A 10 11.24 -15.57 -5.17
C TRP A 10 12.08 -16.81 -5.44
N ARG A 11 11.79 -17.52 -6.52
CA ARG A 11 12.49 -18.76 -6.87
C ARG A 11 14.00 -18.54 -7.04
N GLY A 12 14.40 -17.42 -7.63
CA GLY A 12 15.82 -17.05 -7.78
C GLY A 12 16.48 -16.81 -6.42
N ALA A 13 15.84 -16.01 -5.58
CA ALA A 13 16.36 -15.64 -4.27
C ALA A 13 16.46 -16.85 -3.32
N LEU A 14 15.49 -17.76 -3.32
CA LEU A 14 15.50 -18.95 -2.46
C LEU A 14 16.67 -19.89 -2.74
N LYS A 15 17.17 -19.94 -3.98
CA LYS A 15 18.25 -20.86 -4.36
C LYS A 15 19.66 -20.39 -3.99
N ALA A 16 19.88 -19.09 -3.93
CA ALA A 16 21.22 -18.49 -3.83
C ALA A 16 21.37 -17.53 -2.63
N ARG A 17 20.47 -17.55 -1.65
CA ARG A 17 20.51 -16.62 -0.53
C ARG A 17 21.59 -17.00 0.49
N THR A 18 22.36 -15.99 0.87
CA THR A 18 23.20 -16.01 2.07
C THR A 18 22.76 -14.87 2.97
N VAL A 19 22.41 -15.18 4.20
CA VAL A 19 22.01 -14.16 5.19
C VAL A 19 23.27 -13.62 5.85
N THR A 20 23.49 -12.32 5.74
CA THR A 20 24.59 -11.62 6.42
C THR A 20 24.12 -10.97 7.71
N ARG A 21 25.06 -10.58 8.58
CA ARG A 21 24.71 -9.79 9.78
C ARG A 21 24.11 -8.42 9.41
N GLU A 22 24.61 -7.83 8.34
CA GLU A 22 24.12 -6.55 7.84
C GLU A 22 22.65 -6.65 7.37
N ASP A 23 22.26 -7.73 6.70
CA ASP A 23 20.88 -8.00 6.32
C ASP A 23 19.95 -8.09 7.53
N VAL A 24 20.41 -8.72 8.60
CA VAL A 24 19.64 -8.84 9.84
C VAL A 24 19.49 -7.48 10.52
N PHE A 25 20.56 -6.71 10.65
CA PHE A 25 20.49 -5.39 11.32
C PHE A 25 19.64 -4.38 10.54
N SER A 26 19.89 -4.23 9.25
CA SER A 26 19.13 -3.30 8.41
C SER A 26 17.67 -3.73 8.23
N GLY A 27 17.42 -5.04 8.15
CA GLY A 27 16.05 -5.57 8.16
C GLY A 27 15.32 -5.32 9.46
N PHE A 28 16.01 -5.43 10.60
CA PHE A 28 15.45 -5.11 11.91
C PHE A 28 15.15 -3.61 12.06
N GLU A 29 16.06 -2.73 11.63
CA GLU A 29 15.80 -1.28 11.61
C GLU A 29 14.54 -0.95 10.80
N LEU A 30 14.41 -1.52 9.60
CA LEU A 30 13.25 -1.31 8.74
C LEU A 30 11.96 -1.83 9.38
N PHE A 31 12.02 -2.97 10.06
CA PHE A 31 10.89 -3.54 10.81
C PHE A 31 10.46 -2.61 11.95
N VAL A 32 11.40 -2.08 12.73
CA VAL A 32 11.13 -1.15 13.83
C VAL A 32 10.51 0.15 13.30
N VAL A 33 11.02 0.71 12.21
CA VAL A 33 10.41 1.89 11.57
C VAL A 33 8.97 1.61 11.16
N GLY A 34 8.69 0.45 10.57
CA GLY A 34 7.33 0.03 10.21
C GLY A 34 6.42 -0.10 11.43
N LEU A 35 6.93 -0.66 12.52
CA LEU A 35 6.22 -0.78 13.80
C LEU A 35 5.93 0.60 14.42
N CYS A 36 6.88 1.54 14.34
CA CYS A 36 6.67 2.92 14.77
C CYS A 36 5.55 3.59 13.96
N PHE A 37 5.50 3.40 12.65
CA PHE A 37 4.42 3.91 11.81
C PHE A 37 3.05 3.39 12.25
N LYS A 38 2.98 2.09 12.57
CA LYS A 38 1.74 1.45 13.03
C LYS A 38 1.35 1.98 14.42
N VAL A 39 2.21 1.83 15.41
CA VAL A 39 1.85 2.04 16.82
C VAL A 39 1.81 3.52 17.20
N LEU A 40 2.80 4.31 16.74
CA LEU A 40 2.93 5.71 17.15
C LEU A 40 2.13 6.67 16.28
N LEU A 41 1.78 6.31 15.05
CA LEU A 41 1.07 7.19 14.13
C LEU A 41 -0.33 6.65 13.79
N ALA A 42 -0.44 5.48 13.18
CA ALA A 42 -1.71 4.95 12.71
C ALA A 42 -2.69 4.69 13.87
N ASP A 43 -2.25 3.99 14.92
CA ASP A 43 -3.09 3.63 16.06
C ASP A 43 -3.47 4.85 16.93
N GLN A 44 -2.71 5.94 16.86
CA GLN A 44 -3.07 7.20 17.53
C GLN A 44 -4.10 8.02 16.73
N LEU A 45 -4.12 7.89 15.40
CA LEU A 45 -5.08 8.56 14.54
C LEU A 45 -6.45 7.85 14.48
N ALA A 46 -6.48 6.53 14.69
CA ALA A 46 -7.68 5.72 14.61
C ALA A 46 -8.79 6.16 15.59
N PRO A 47 -8.53 6.44 16.88
CA PRO A 47 -9.54 6.90 17.83
C PRO A 47 -10.14 8.26 17.46
N LEU A 48 -9.35 9.13 16.84
CA LEU A 48 -9.83 10.44 16.40
C LEU A 48 -10.91 10.28 15.33
N TRP A 49 -10.63 9.48 14.29
CA TRP A 49 -11.63 9.16 13.27
C TRP A 49 -12.90 8.51 13.88
N ALA A 50 -12.74 7.49 14.72
CA ALA A 50 -13.85 6.79 15.36
C ALA A 50 -14.70 7.70 16.26
N SER A 51 -14.09 8.72 16.86
CA SER A 51 -14.81 9.71 17.68
C SER A 51 -15.67 10.65 16.81
N LEU A 52 -15.12 11.10 15.67
CA LEU A 52 -15.85 11.94 14.72
C LEU A 52 -17.00 11.18 14.05
N GLU A 53 -16.80 9.91 13.70
CA GLU A 53 -17.84 9.05 13.15
C GLU A 53 -19.01 8.84 14.14
N ARG A 54 -18.72 8.71 15.43
CA ARG A 54 -19.75 8.59 16.48
C ARG A 54 -20.60 9.85 16.67
N ILE A 55 -20.04 11.06 16.44
CA ILE A 55 -20.78 12.31 16.50
C ILE A 55 -21.86 12.35 15.41
N GLY A 56 -21.64 11.69 14.29
CA GLY A 56 -22.50 11.68 13.11
C GLY A 56 -22.18 12.83 12.14
N TYR A 57 -22.16 12.51 10.87
CA TYR A 57 -21.72 13.45 9.81
C TYR A 57 -22.57 14.71 9.72
N GLU A 58 -23.83 14.63 10.13
CA GLU A 58 -24.80 15.76 10.13
C GLU A 58 -24.46 16.86 11.15
N TYR A 59 -23.71 16.49 12.20
CA TYR A 59 -23.35 17.40 13.31
C TYR A 59 -21.92 17.90 13.24
N LEU A 60 -21.15 17.47 12.25
CA LEU A 60 -19.76 17.90 12.11
C LEU A 60 -19.67 19.30 11.51
N SER A 61 -18.96 20.19 12.20
CA SER A 61 -18.55 21.45 11.59
C SER A 61 -17.53 21.20 10.45
N MET A 62 -17.46 22.14 9.50
CA MET A 62 -16.53 22.02 8.36
C MET A 62 -15.06 21.76 8.77
N PRO A 63 -14.49 22.45 9.78
CA PRO A 63 -13.13 22.15 10.24
C PRO A 63 -12.97 20.72 10.80
N LEU A 64 -13.97 20.24 11.55
CA LEU A 64 -13.95 18.88 12.09
C LEU A 64 -14.05 17.81 11.00
N ALA A 65 -14.85 18.06 9.97
CA ALA A 65 -14.94 17.17 8.81
C ALA A 65 -13.60 17.07 8.06
N TRP A 66 -12.91 18.18 7.84
CA TRP A 66 -11.56 18.21 7.27
C TRP A 66 -10.53 17.51 8.16
N LEU A 67 -10.59 17.76 9.46
CA LEU A 67 -9.71 17.06 10.42
C LEU A 67 -9.93 15.54 10.35
N GLY A 68 -11.16 15.09 10.26
CA GLY A 68 -11.52 13.68 10.08
C GLY A 68 -10.96 13.11 8.79
N ALA A 69 -11.17 13.77 7.66
CA ALA A 69 -10.67 13.32 6.36
C ALA A 69 -9.14 13.21 6.31
N VAL A 70 -8.44 14.18 6.86
CA VAL A 70 -6.97 14.18 6.94
C VAL A 70 -6.47 13.07 7.87
N SER A 71 -7.05 12.95 9.07
CA SER A 71 -6.64 11.91 10.03
C SER A 71 -6.89 10.50 9.49
N TYR A 72 -8.03 10.25 8.86
CA TYR A 72 -8.31 8.97 8.21
C TYR A 72 -7.32 8.66 7.08
N SER A 73 -7.02 9.66 6.23
CA SER A 73 -6.07 9.49 5.13
C SER A 73 -4.66 9.17 5.63
N LEU A 74 -4.21 9.86 6.68
CA LEU A 74 -2.91 9.61 7.32
C LEU A 74 -2.89 8.28 8.05
N GLN A 75 -3.95 7.94 8.78
CA GLN A 75 -4.09 6.63 9.43
C GLN A 75 -3.95 5.50 8.42
N LEU A 76 -4.71 5.53 7.33
CA LEU A 76 -4.67 4.52 6.27
C LEU A 76 -3.26 4.39 5.67
N TYR A 77 -2.60 5.51 5.43
CA TYR A 77 -1.24 5.54 4.91
C TYR A 77 -0.23 4.93 5.88
N PHE A 78 -0.20 5.38 7.13
CA PHE A 78 0.77 4.89 8.10
C PHE A 78 0.52 3.44 8.50
N ASP A 79 -0.74 3.02 8.61
CA ASP A 79 -1.10 1.63 8.89
C ASP A 79 -0.59 0.69 7.79
N PHE A 80 -0.90 1.00 6.54
CA PHE A 80 -0.54 0.14 5.42
C PHE A 80 0.94 0.25 5.03
N SER A 81 1.54 1.44 5.08
CA SER A 81 2.97 1.59 4.81
C SER A 81 3.81 0.97 5.93
N GLY A 82 3.40 1.11 7.20
CA GLY A 82 4.03 0.46 8.34
C GLY A 82 4.03 -1.06 8.20
N TYR A 83 2.88 -1.65 7.88
CA TYR A 83 2.78 -3.07 7.59
C TYR A 83 3.72 -3.51 6.45
N SER A 84 3.78 -2.72 5.37
CA SER A 84 4.65 -3.03 4.23
C SER A 84 6.14 -2.93 4.59
N LEU A 85 6.53 -1.95 5.41
CA LEU A 85 7.89 -1.82 5.92
C LEU A 85 8.28 -2.99 6.83
N MET A 86 7.38 -3.42 7.73
CA MET A 86 7.61 -4.62 8.56
C MET A 86 7.82 -5.86 7.70
N ALA A 87 6.99 -6.06 6.67
CA ALA A 87 7.14 -7.18 5.74
C ALA A 87 8.45 -7.12 4.95
N MET A 88 8.88 -5.93 4.52
CA MET A 88 10.17 -5.72 3.87
C MET A 88 11.33 -6.01 4.83
N GLY A 89 11.25 -5.53 6.07
CA GLY A 89 12.26 -5.78 7.11
C GLY A 89 12.43 -7.27 7.39
N LEU A 90 11.33 -8.02 7.57
CA LEU A 90 11.36 -9.48 7.73
C LEU A 90 11.95 -10.17 6.50
N GLY A 91 11.56 -9.73 5.31
CA GLY A 91 12.14 -10.25 4.06
C GLY A 91 13.65 -10.03 4.01
N GLN A 92 14.12 -8.84 4.35
CA GLN A 92 15.53 -8.49 4.34
C GLN A 92 16.33 -9.30 5.36
N MET A 93 15.83 -9.50 6.58
CA MET A 93 16.47 -10.38 7.58
C MET A 93 16.65 -11.81 7.07
N LEU A 94 15.81 -12.25 6.13
CA LEU A 94 15.89 -13.58 5.52
C LEU A 94 16.60 -13.57 4.16
N ALA A 95 17.24 -12.45 3.77
CA ALA A 95 17.81 -12.23 2.45
C ALA A 95 16.83 -12.51 1.30
N LEU A 96 15.55 -12.15 1.50
CA LEU A 96 14.47 -12.27 0.52
C LEU A 96 14.11 -10.90 -0.05
N PRO A 97 14.03 -10.73 -1.37
CA PRO A 97 13.70 -9.45 -2.00
C PRO A 97 12.21 -9.17 -1.89
N VAL A 98 11.81 -8.42 -0.87
CA VAL A 98 10.45 -7.90 -0.74
C VAL A 98 10.39 -6.50 -1.36
N PRO A 99 9.60 -6.28 -2.42
CA PRO A 99 9.56 -5.00 -3.11
C PRO A 99 8.90 -3.90 -2.28
N ARG A 100 9.36 -2.66 -2.50
CA ARG A 100 8.77 -1.46 -1.91
C ARG A 100 7.33 -1.27 -2.38
N ASN A 101 6.44 -0.94 -1.46
CA ASN A 101 5.02 -0.78 -1.74
C ASN A 101 4.53 0.68 -1.75
N PHE A 102 5.26 1.57 -1.08
CA PHE A 102 4.96 3.00 -1.00
C PHE A 102 6.18 3.86 -1.30
N ASP A 103 5.96 5.00 -1.98
CA ASP A 103 6.98 5.99 -2.28
C ASP A 103 6.42 7.42 -2.14
N LEU A 104 6.23 7.87 -0.89
CA LEU A 104 5.72 9.20 -0.55
C LEU A 104 4.51 9.63 -1.41
N PRO A 105 3.40 8.88 -1.39
CA PRO A 105 2.29 9.08 -2.34
C PRO A 105 1.63 10.46 -2.24
N TYR A 106 1.61 11.07 -1.06
CA TYR A 106 0.99 12.38 -0.84
C TYR A 106 1.83 13.56 -1.36
N THR A 107 3.04 13.33 -1.85
CA THR A 107 3.83 14.34 -2.58
C THR A 107 3.54 14.34 -4.09
N ALA A 108 2.65 13.48 -4.56
CA ALA A 108 2.31 13.35 -5.97
C ALA A 108 1.60 14.61 -6.49
N ARG A 109 1.98 15.06 -7.70
CA ARG A 109 1.40 16.22 -8.37
C ARG A 109 0.23 15.86 -9.30
N SER A 110 -0.08 14.58 -9.45
CA SER A 110 -1.19 14.10 -10.27
C SER A 110 -1.73 12.78 -9.71
N VAL A 111 -3.01 12.47 -10.02
CA VAL A 111 -3.64 11.20 -9.67
C VAL A 111 -2.86 10.00 -10.24
N ARG A 112 -2.35 10.13 -11.47
CA ARG A 112 -1.52 9.08 -12.08
C ARG A 112 -0.22 8.84 -11.30
N GLU A 113 0.42 9.90 -10.84
CA GLU A 113 1.63 9.82 -10.04
C GLU A 113 1.33 9.24 -8.66
N PHE A 114 0.21 9.62 -8.04
CA PHE A 114 -0.25 9.06 -6.78
C PHE A 114 -0.34 7.54 -6.86
N TYR A 115 -1.05 6.98 -7.84
CA TYR A 115 -1.18 5.53 -7.99
C TYR A 115 0.12 4.81 -8.39
N ARG A 116 1.12 5.50 -8.91
CA ARG A 116 2.46 4.95 -9.11
C ARG A 116 3.26 4.84 -7.82
N ARG A 117 2.90 5.60 -6.79
CA ARG A 117 3.57 5.68 -5.50
C ARG A 117 2.80 4.98 -4.37
N TRP A 118 1.51 4.72 -4.60
CA TRP A 118 0.61 4.04 -3.69
C TRP A 118 0.42 2.59 -4.08
N HIS A 119 0.68 1.66 -3.16
CA HIS A 119 0.52 0.21 -3.35
C HIS A 119 1.13 -0.28 -4.68
N ILE A 120 2.42 0.02 -4.86
CA ILE A 120 3.18 -0.15 -6.12
C ILE A 120 3.09 -1.58 -6.65
N THR A 121 3.22 -2.57 -5.76
CA THR A 121 3.21 -3.99 -6.13
C THR A 121 1.87 -4.42 -6.72
N LEU A 122 0.76 -3.94 -6.16
CA LEU A 122 -0.58 -4.20 -6.68
C LEU A 122 -0.79 -3.51 -8.03
N GLY A 123 -0.41 -2.23 -8.15
CA GLY A 123 -0.49 -1.50 -9.41
C GLY A 123 0.30 -2.18 -10.53
N THR A 124 1.48 -2.70 -10.21
CA THR A 124 2.31 -3.46 -11.14
C THR A 124 1.67 -4.80 -11.51
N TRP A 125 1.09 -5.50 -10.53
CA TRP A 125 0.37 -6.75 -10.77
C TRP A 125 -0.82 -6.55 -11.70
N PHE A 126 -1.66 -5.55 -11.45
CA PHE A 126 -2.80 -5.21 -12.31
C PHE A 126 -2.37 -4.84 -13.73
N ARG A 127 -1.30 -4.06 -13.84
CA ARG A 127 -0.76 -3.70 -15.15
C ARG A 127 -0.37 -4.94 -15.95
N ASP A 128 0.38 -5.86 -15.34
CA ASP A 128 1.02 -6.95 -16.05
C ASP A 128 0.08 -8.14 -16.28
N TYR A 129 -0.84 -8.42 -15.36
CA TYR A 129 -1.73 -9.57 -15.43
C TYR A 129 -3.14 -9.25 -15.94
N LEU A 130 -3.56 -7.99 -15.86
CA LEU A 130 -4.90 -7.61 -16.31
C LEU A 130 -4.85 -6.62 -17.47
N TYR A 131 -4.19 -5.48 -17.29
CA TYR A 131 -4.21 -4.41 -18.28
C TYR A 131 -3.50 -4.77 -19.59
N ILE A 132 -2.28 -5.29 -19.53
CA ILE A 132 -1.52 -5.69 -20.72
C ILE A 132 -2.18 -6.85 -21.47
N PRO A 133 -2.60 -7.97 -20.84
CA PRO A 133 -3.28 -9.08 -21.52
C PRO A 133 -4.60 -8.68 -22.17
N LEU A 134 -5.37 -7.76 -21.57
CA LEU A 134 -6.61 -7.24 -22.14
C LEU A 134 -6.39 -6.29 -23.33
N GLY A 135 -5.12 -6.01 -23.67
CA GLY A 135 -4.75 -5.23 -24.86
C GLY A 135 -4.22 -3.85 -24.55
N GLY A 136 -4.13 -3.46 -23.28
CA GLY A 136 -3.56 -2.17 -22.84
C GLY A 136 -4.20 -0.98 -23.58
N SER A 137 -3.39 0.03 -23.90
CA SER A 137 -3.81 1.20 -24.71
C SER A 137 -3.94 0.92 -26.21
N ARG A 138 -3.52 -0.28 -26.69
CA ARG A 138 -3.45 -0.59 -28.14
C ARG A 138 -4.79 -1.00 -28.75
N ARG A 139 -5.76 -1.45 -27.96
CA ARG A 139 -7.05 -2.00 -28.42
C ARG A 139 -8.24 -1.06 -28.24
N GLY A 140 -8.01 0.25 -28.11
CA GLY A 140 -9.04 1.28 -28.05
C GLY A 140 -9.48 1.66 -26.63
N LYS A 141 -10.02 2.90 -26.50
CA LYS A 141 -10.40 3.52 -25.23
C LYS A 141 -11.44 2.71 -24.43
N ALA A 142 -12.42 2.09 -25.11
CA ALA A 142 -13.49 1.34 -24.46
C ALA A 142 -12.97 0.12 -23.66
N ARG A 143 -12.04 -0.65 -24.23
CA ARG A 143 -11.42 -1.79 -23.53
C ARG A 143 -10.52 -1.36 -22.39
N THR A 144 -9.81 -0.25 -22.56
CA THR A 144 -9.02 0.35 -21.47
C THR A 144 -9.90 0.75 -20.28
N VAL A 145 -11.05 1.39 -20.56
CA VAL A 145 -12.02 1.78 -19.50
C VAL A 145 -12.62 0.54 -18.83
N LEU A 146 -12.99 -0.49 -19.58
CA LEU A 146 -13.50 -1.75 -19.02
C LEU A 146 -12.47 -2.45 -18.13
N ALA A 147 -11.20 -2.50 -18.56
CA ALA A 147 -10.13 -3.07 -17.75
C ALA A 147 -9.92 -2.27 -16.43
N LEU A 148 -9.94 -0.95 -16.50
CA LEU A 148 -9.83 -0.07 -15.33
C LEU A 148 -11.06 -0.18 -14.42
N ALA A 149 -12.26 -0.27 -14.99
CA ALA A 149 -13.50 -0.47 -14.24
C ALA A 149 -13.54 -1.82 -13.52
N ALA A 150 -13.10 -2.90 -14.16
CA ALA A 150 -12.98 -4.22 -13.55
C ALA A 150 -12.00 -4.21 -12.37
N VAL A 151 -10.87 -3.50 -12.50
CA VAL A 151 -9.89 -3.30 -11.41
C VAL A 151 -10.52 -2.54 -10.24
N SER A 152 -11.19 -1.41 -10.52
CA SER A 152 -11.85 -0.59 -9.51
C SER A 152 -12.98 -1.35 -8.82
N TYR A 153 -13.79 -2.10 -9.58
CA TYR A 153 -14.91 -2.88 -9.05
C TYR A 153 -14.42 -3.98 -8.08
N THR A 154 -13.40 -4.74 -8.44
CA THR A 154 -12.87 -5.78 -7.56
C THR A 154 -12.26 -5.21 -6.27
N HIS A 155 -11.69 -3.99 -6.31
CA HIS A 155 -11.17 -3.31 -5.13
C HIS A 155 -12.25 -2.74 -4.22
N LEU A 156 -13.36 -2.25 -4.79
CA LEU A 156 -14.46 -1.64 -4.03
C LEU A 156 -15.43 -2.68 -3.45
N THR A 157 -15.48 -3.88 -4.04
CA THR A 157 -16.47 -4.91 -3.66
C THR A 157 -15.91 -6.05 -2.83
N LEU A 158 -14.58 -6.14 -2.63
CA LEU A 158 -14.02 -7.09 -1.67
C LEU A 158 -14.35 -6.60 -0.26
N PRO A 159 -15.16 -7.34 0.52
CA PRO A 159 -15.43 -6.97 1.90
C PRO A 159 -14.11 -7.02 2.68
N THR A 160 -13.69 -5.87 3.18
CA THR A 160 -12.69 -5.79 4.22
C THR A 160 -13.31 -6.33 5.50
N LYS A 161 -13.24 -7.64 5.69
CA LYS A 161 -13.48 -8.27 7.00
C LYS A 161 -12.19 -8.28 7.78
#